data_a635cd244e0fa44cfb796cca42b07403
#
_entry.id   a635cd244e0fa44cfb796cca42b07403
#
_cell.length_a   1.000
_cell.length_b   1.000
_cell.length_c   1.000
_cell.angle_alpha   90.00
_cell.angle_beta   90.00
_cell.angle_gamma   90.00
#
_symmetry.space_group_name_H-M   'P 1'
#
loop_
_entity.id
_entity.type
_entity.pdbx_description
1 polymer ?
#
loop_
_entity_poly.entity_id
_entity_poly.type
_entity_poly.pdbx_seq_one_letter_code
_entity_poly.pdbx_strand_id
1 'polypeptide(L)'
;MIKYSFIVPVYNTEKYLKKCLDSLVNQTYKDFEIIVVNDGSTDKSSSIISKYQKKYKNIIVIDKENEGLSMARNRGVQKSSGKYIIFVDSDDYVSNKLLEEVDKKIDDSDILRFQIATEDEDYTKINEYHEEGFESMYGYDAFKNLSSYHFVEPAWCYVIRKNYYIENKFSFKKGVYHEDFGLIPYVIYKARKVKSIDFIGYYYIQRNGSIMNNNDYKKTVKKAFDMLEQYKTMRLFAKNINRKNNLDDYFLSYISNSVIVKARELKKDEKKVYINELKKLNVFDGVLVNTKIRRFKKYLMKHNLNLYLKVVR
;
A
#
# COMPACT_ATOMS: atom_id res chain seq x y z
N MET A 1 -4.88 -20.58 18.89
CA MET A 1 -5.56 -19.78 17.83
C MET A 1 -4.49 -18.96 17.13
N ILE A 2 -4.37 -19.05 15.80
CA ILE A 2 -3.33 -18.32 15.04
C ILE A 2 -3.47 -16.81 15.25
N LYS A 3 -2.38 -16.13 15.61
CA LYS A 3 -2.39 -14.69 15.87
C LYS A 3 -2.09 -13.87 14.61
N TYR A 4 -1.14 -14.28 13.78
CA TYR A 4 -0.74 -13.55 12.58
C TYR A 4 -0.85 -14.40 11.32
N SER A 5 -1.31 -13.82 10.21
CA SER A 5 -1.29 -14.41 8.89
C SER A 5 -0.49 -13.51 7.95
N PHE A 6 0.65 -13.99 7.47
CA PHE A 6 1.31 -13.40 6.32
C PHE A 6 0.56 -13.75 5.04
N ILE A 7 0.33 -12.79 4.17
CA ILE A 7 -0.31 -12.97 2.87
C ILE A 7 0.70 -12.62 1.79
N VAL A 8 1.12 -13.64 1.02
CA VAL A 8 2.20 -13.54 0.05
C VAL A 8 1.66 -13.82 -1.36
N PRO A 9 1.30 -12.78 -2.13
CA PRO A 9 0.95 -12.94 -3.53
C PRO A 9 2.22 -13.26 -4.34
N VAL A 10 2.18 -14.28 -5.19
CA VAL A 10 3.31 -14.74 -5.99
C VAL A 10 2.92 -14.80 -7.46
N TYR A 11 3.69 -14.09 -8.31
CA TYR A 11 3.60 -14.21 -9.76
C TYR A 11 4.97 -13.95 -10.39
N ASN A 12 5.61 -15.02 -10.91
CA ASN A 12 6.89 -14.96 -11.61
C ASN A 12 8.00 -14.23 -10.83
N THR A 13 8.27 -14.67 -9.60
CA THR A 13 9.28 -14.12 -8.69
C THR A 13 10.34 -15.15 -8.29
N GLU A 14 10.63 -16.16 -9.11
CA GLU A 14 11.55 -17.26 -8.79
C GLU A 14 12.92 -16.81 -8.24
N LYS A 15 13.40 -15.64 -8.70
CA LYS A 15 14.71 -15.08 -8.31
C LYS A 15 14.73 -14.65 -6.82
N TYR A 16 13.60 -14.13 -6.31
CA TYR A 16 13.53 -13.49 -4.99
C TYR A 16 12.76 -14.33 -3.95
N LEU A 17 11.82 -15.16 -4.43
CA LEU A 17 10.86 -15.88 -3.60
C LEU A 17 11.49 -16.70 -2.48
N LYS A 18 12.68 -17.28 -2.71
CA LYS A 18 13.37 -18.05 -1.68
C LYS A 18 13.73 -17.18 -0.48
N LYS A 19 14.29 -15.98 -0.70
CA LYS A 19 14.66 -15.05 0.38
C LYS A 19 13.42 -14.57 1.13
N CYS A 20 12.34 -14.24 0.39
CA CYS A 20 11.05 -13.88 0.97
C CYS A 20 10.57 -14.99 1.93
N LEU A 21 10.40 -16.21 1.44
CA LEU A 21 9.90 -17.31 2.26
C LEU A 21 10.83 -17.67 3.42
N ASP A 22 12.16 -17.62 3.23
CA ASP A 22 13.12 -17.83 4.32
C ASP A 22 12.92 -16.81 5.45
N SER A 23 12.69 -15.54 5.14
CA SER A 23 12.46 -14.50 6.15
C SER A 23 11.18 -14.74 6.96
N LEU A 24 10.16 -15.30 6.31
CA LEU A 24 8.87 -15.61 6.96
C LEU A 24 8.93 -16.84 7.83
N VAL A 25 9.54 -17.96 7.37
CA VAL A 25 9.59 -19.19 8.16
C VAL A 25 10.55 -19.08 9.35
N ASN A 26 11.50 -18.16 9.31
CA ASN A 26 12.48 -17.92 10.37
C ASN A 26 12.05 -16.87 11.40
N GLN A 27 10.77 -16.46 11.44
CA GLN A 27 10.29 -15.56 12.50
C GLN A 27 10.57 -16.13 13.91
N THR A 28 11.04 -15.27 14.83
CA THR A 28 11.29 -15.65 16.23
C THR A 28 9.98 -15.96 16.97
N TYR A 29 8.90 -15.25 16.70
CA TYR A 29 7.55 -15.52 17.17
C TYR A 29 6.94 -16.71 16.41
N LYS A 30 6.18 -17.61 17.09
CA LYS A 30 5.79 -18.90 16.49
C LYS A 30 4.30 -19.09 16.20
N ASP A 31 3.41 -18.21 16.70
CA ASP A 31 1.96 -18.36 16.48
C ASP A 31 1.52 -17.61 15.22
N PHE A 32 1.91 -18.12 14.05
CA PHE A 32 1.59 -17.54 12.75
C PHE A 32 1.44 -18.58 11.65
N GLU A 33 0.77 -18.18 10.58
CA GLU A 33 0.67 -18.91 9.31
C GLU A 33 1.14 -18.03 8.13
N ILE A 34 1.47 -18.68 7.03
CA ILE A 34 1.89 -18.05 5.78
C ILE A 34 0.93 -18.51 4.67
N ILE A 35 0.15 -17.60 4.12
CA ILE A 35 -0.76 -17.85 3.02
C ILE A 35 -0.07 -17.43 1.72
N VAL A 36 0.46 -18.39 0.99
CA VAL A 36 1.09 -18.17 -0.32
C VAL A 36 0.03 -18.30 -1.40
N VAL A 37 -0.21 -17.23 -2.16
CA VAL A 37 -1.17 -17.25 -3.26
C VAL A 37 -0.40 -17.19 -4.58
N ASN A 38 -0.25 -18.35 -5.23
CA ASN A 38 0.35 -18.46 -6.55
C ASN A 38 -0.66 -18.04 -7.62
N ASP A 39 -0.48 -16.85 -8.16
CA ASP A 39 -1.38 -16.23 -9.14
C ASP A 39 -1.03 -16.64 -10.58
N GLY A 40 -0.89 -17.97 -10.81
CA GLY A 40 -0.64 -18.54 -12.13
C GLY A 40 0.79 -18.33 -12.62
N SER A 41 1.80 -18.47 -11.75
CA SER A 41 3.21 -18.36 -12.15
C SER A 41 3.60 -19.39 -13.21
N THR A 42 4.39 -18.96 -14.19
CA THR A 42 4.90 -19.76 -15.32
C THR A 42 6.40 -20.07 -15.22
N ASP A 43 7.09 -19.47 -14.23
CA ASP A 43 8.48 -19.70 -13.90
C ASP A 43 8.64 -20.80 -12.82
N LYS A 44 9.81 -20.91 -12.18
CA LYS A 44 10.07 -21.90 -11.12
C LYS A 44 9.42 -21.56 -9.76
N SER A 45 8.66 -20.47 -9.65
CA SER A 45 8.02 -20.08 -8.38
C SER A 45 7.15 -21.20 -7.80
N SER A 46 6.33 -21.90 -8.62
CA SER A 46 5.51 -23.04 -8.16
C SER A 46 6.33 -24.17 -7.57
N SER A 47 7.50 -24.47 -8.15
CA SER A 47 8.42 -25.49 -7.64
C SER A 47 9.04 -25.09 -6.29
N ILE A 48 9.39 -23.80 -6.13
CA ILE A 48 9.89 -23.27 -4.86
C ILE A 48 8.81 -23.37 -3.80
N ILE A 49 7.58 -22.89 -4.07
CA ILE A 49 6.44 -22.96 -3.16
C ILE A 49 6.20 -24.38 -2.68
N SER A 50 6.16 -25.37 -3.59
CA SER A 50 5.96 -26.78 -3.25
C SER A 50 7.01 -27.33 -2.30
N LYS A 51 8.29 -26.94 -2.45
CA LYS A 51 9.35 -27.34 -1.53
C LYS A 51 9.14 -26.81 -0.12
N TYR A 52 8.73 -25.53 0.00
CA TYR A 52 8.47 -24.90 1.30
C TYR A 52 7.23 -25.50 1.96
N GLN A 53 6.14 -25.71 1.22
CA GLN A 53 4.91 -26.33 1.73
C GLN A 53 5.16 -27.72 2.31
N LYS A 54 6.00 -28.54 1.66
CA LYS A 54 6.37 -29.87 2.17
C LYS A 54 7.19 -29.81 3.46
N LYS A 55 8.01 -28.75 3.62
CA LYS A 55 8.92 -28.61 4.75
C LYS A 55 8.28 -27.93 5.96
N TYR A 56 7.36 -26.98 5.76
CA TYR A 56 6.80 -26.13 6.80
C TYR A 56 5.29 -26.28 6.90
N LYS A 57 4.79 -26.79 8.03
CA LYS A 57 3.36 -27.08 8.24
C LYS A 57 2.47 -25.84 8.34
N ASN A 58 3.06 -24.68 8.64
CA ASN A 58 2.35 -23.39 8.74
C ASN A 58 2.28 -22.65 7.41
N ILE A 59 2.67 -23.26 6.29
CA ILE A 59 2.51 -22.71 4.94
C ILE A 59 1.26 -23.31 4.29
N ILE A 60 0.34 -22.45 3.93
CA ILE A 60 -0.89 -22.77 3.19
C ILE A 60 -0.75 -22.20 1.79
N VAL A 61 -0.90 -23.03 0.77
CA VAL A 61 -0.76 -22.62 -0.64
C VAL A 61 -2.13 -22.58 -1.31
N ILE A 62 -2.34 -21.55 -2.11
CA ILE A 62 -3.50 -21.40 -3.00
C ILE A 62 -2.95 -21.21 -4.41
N ASP A 63 -3.17 -22.18 -5.28
CA ASP A 63 -2.91 -22.04 -6.70
C ASP A 63 -4.18 -21.56 -7.42
N LYS A 64 -4.05 -20.59 -8.32
CA LYS A 64 -5.15 -20.04 -9.10
C LYS A 64 -4.65 -19.52 -10.46
N GLU A 65 -5.57 -19.33 -11.39
CA GLU A 65 -5.29 -18.62 -12.63
C GLU A 65 -4.94 -17.15 -12.35
N ASN A 66 -4.11 -16.56 -13.22
CA ASN A 66 -3.68 -15.18 -13.04
C ASN A 66 -4.85 -14.20 -13.14
N GLU A 67 -5.13 -13.51 -12.04
CA GLU A 67 -6.13 -12.44 -11.97
C GLU A 67 -5.52 -11.12 -11.46
N GLY A 68 -4.21 -11.10 -11.18
CA GLY A 68 -3.45 -9.96 -10.72
C GLY A 68 -3.36 -9.80 -9.20
N LEU A 69 -2.42 -8.96 -8.78
CA LEU A 69 -2.00 -8.73 -7.39
C LEU A 69 -3.18 -8.50 -6.42
N SER A 70 -4.12 -7.63 -6.81
CA SER A 70 -5.31 -7.31 -6.01
C SER A 70 -6.11 -8.57 -5.63
N MET A 71 -6.35 -9.45 -6.61
CA MET A 71 -7.13 -10.66 -6.39
C MET A 71 -6.37 -11.71 -5.60
N ALA A 72 -5.04 -11.81 -5.79
CA ALA A 72 -4.20 -12.66 -4.98
C ALA A 72 -4.22 -12.24 -3.50
N ARG A 73 -4.05 -10.93 -3.20
CA ARG A 73 -4.17 -10.40 -1.84
C ARG A 73 -5.55 -10.66 -1.24
N ASN A 74 -6.64 -10.36 -1.97
CA ASN A 74 -8.01 -10.61 -1.50
C ASN A 74 -8.25 -12.10 -1.18
N ARG A 75 -7.76 -13.00 -2.03
CA ARG A 75 -7.87 -14.44 -1.81
C ARG A 75 -7.10 -14.90 -0.57
N GLY A 76 -5.91 -14.32 -0.36
CA GLY A 76 -5.13 -14.55 0.86
C GLY A 76 -5.87 -14.14 2.12
N VAL A 77 -6.49 -12.95 2.13
CA VAL A 77 -7.33 -12.49 3.27
C VAL A 77 -8.48 -13.44 3.56
N GLN A 78 -9.18 -13.91 2.52
CA GLN A 78 -10.30 -14.85 2.68
C GLN A 78 -9.85 -16.17 3.32
N LYS A 79 -8.65 -16.65 3.00
CA LYS A 79 -8.13 -17.93 3.50
C LYS A 79 -7.47 -17.81 4.87
N SER A 80 -7.01 -16.63 5.27
CA SER A 80 -6.30 -16.42 6.53
C SER A 80 -7.16 -16.75 7.74
N SER A 81 -6.55 -17.25 8.82
CA SER A 81 -7.21 -17.56 10.10
C SER A 81 -6.71 -16.70 11.26
N GLY A 82 -5.62 -15.96 11.07
CA GLY A 82 -5.01 -15.11 12.09
C GLY A 82 -5.88 -13.93 12.51
N LYS A 83 -5.69 -13.50 13.76
CA LYS A 83 -6.30 -12.26 14.28
C LYS A 83 -5.85 -11.02 13.51
N TYR A 84 -4.60 -11.04 13.03
CA TYR A 84 -3.97 -9.96 12.26
C TYR A 84 -3.48 -10.47 10.92
N ILE A 85 -3.54 -9.63 9.90
CA ILE A 85 -3.01 -9.88 8.55
C ILE A 85 -1.86 -8.94 8.24
N ILE A 86 -0.86 -9.44 7.50
CA ILE A 86 0.32 -8.72 7.04
C ILE A 86 0.56 -9.10 5.59
N PHE A 87 0.55 -8.11 4.70
CA PHE A 87 0.89 -8.34 3.30
C PHE A 87 2.41 -8.32 3.12
N VAL A 88 2.95 -9.23 2.31
CA VAL A 88 4.37 -9.28 1.97
C VAL A 88 4.49 -9.59 0.49
N ASP A 89 5.09 -8.68 -0.28
CA ASP A 89 5.33 -8.91 -1.70
C ASP A 89 6.47 -9.94 -1.88
N SER A 90 6.30 -10.86 -2.83
CA SER A 90 7.16 -12.04 -2.97
C SER A 90 8.57 -11.76 -3.49
N ASP A 91 8.84 -10.54 -3.89
CA ASP A 91 10.15 -10.02 -4.29
C ASP A 91 10.90 -9.26 -3.18
N ASP A 92 10.26 -9.10 -2.01
CA ASP A 92 10.78 -8.45 -0.82
C ASP A 92 11.00 -9.45 0.33
N TYR A 93 11.45 -8.95 1.49
CA TYR A 93 11.58 -9.77 2.70
C TYR A 93 11.35 -8.95 3.98
N VAL A 94 11.20 -9.65 5.11
CA VAL A 94 10.95 -9.04 6.41
C VAL A 94 12.04 -9.37 7.43
N SER A 95 12.15 -8.55 8.49
CA SER A 95 12.98 -8.88 9.64
C SER A 95 12.48 -10.17 10.31
N ASN A 96 13.38 -11.06 10.70
CA ASN A 96 13.02 -12.27 11.45
C ASN A 96 12.45 -11.97 12.86
N LYS A 97 12.58 -10.74 13.35
CA LYS A 97 12.01 -10.23 14.60
C LYS A 97 10.72 -9.46 14.41
N LEU A 98 10.21 -9.34 13.18
CA LEU A 98 9.03 -8.50 12.90
C LEU A 98 7.85 -8.85 13.81
N LEU A 99 7.46 -10.12 13.87
CA LEU A 99 6.30 -10.52 14.67
C LEU A 99 6.55 -10.36 16.18
N GLU A 100 7.78 -10.56 16.65
CA GLU A 100 8.14 -10.35 18.05
C GLU A 100 7.99 -8.88 18.47
N GLU A 101 8.51 -7.95 17.64
CA GLU A 101 8.43 -6.51 17.94
C GLU A 101 6.99 -5.97 17.79
N VAL A 102 6.26 -6.46 16.81
CA VAL A 102 4.84 -6.18 16.64
C VAL A 102 4.05 -6.69 17.85
N ASP A 103 4.32 -7.90 18.32
CA ASP A 103 3.57 -8.55 19.42
C ASP A 103 3.69 -7.79 20.74
N LYS A 104 4.84 -7.17 21.00
CA LYS A 104 5.08 -6.32 22.18
C LYS A 104 4.22 -5.06 22.19
N LYS A 105 3.73 -4.61 21.04
CA LYS A 105 3.13 -3.27 20.88
C LYS A 105 1.70 -3.25 20.33
N ILE A 106 1.27 -4.31 19.63
CA ILE A 106 0.00 -4.29 18.87
C ILE A 106 -1.24 -4.25 19.74
N ASP A 107 -1.21 -4.86 20.94
CA ASP A 107 -2.34 -5.04 21.84
C ASP A 107 -3.68 -5.35 21.11
N ASP A 108 -4.69 -4.45 21.16
CA ASP A 108 -5.98 -4.55 20.47
C ASP A 108 -6.15 -3.51 19.33
N SER A 109 -5.04 -2.96 18.83
CA SER A 109 -5.06 -1.95 17.76
C SER A 109 -5.69 -2.49 16.48
N ASP A 110 -6.35 -1.61 15.73
CA ASP A 110 -6.87 -1.93 14.40
C ASP A 110 -5.71 -2.03 13.40
N ILE A 111 -4.68 -1.17 13.59
CA ILE A 111 -3.51 -1.10 12.72
C ILE A 111 -2.25 -0.82 13.56
N LEU A 112 -1.16 -1.49 13.20
CA LEU A 112 0.19 -1.11 13.63
C LEU A 112 1.08 -0.95 12.41
N ARG A 113 1.80 0.19 12.32
CA ARG A 113 2.82 0.46 11.31
C ARG A 113 4.20 0.18 11.86
N PHE A 114 5.07 -0.37 11.05
CA PHE A 114 6.52 -0.52 11.29
C PHE A 114 7.32 0.20 10.21
N GLN A 115 8.62 0.36 10.39
CA GLN A 115 9.50 1.08 9.48
C GLN A 115 10.09 0.18 8.40
N ILE A 116 10.73 0.81 7.41
CA ILE A 116 11.11 0.20 6.15
C ILE A 116 12.57 0.54 5.84
N ALA A 117 13.29 -0.41 5.26
CA ALA A 117 14.54 -0.16 4.55
C ALA A 117 14.36 -0.43 3.05
N THR A 118 15.14 0.24 2.22
CA THR A 118 15.25 -0.06 0.79
C THR A 118 16.62 -0.62 0.49
N GLU A 119 16.66 -1.66 -0.35
CA GLU A 119 17.87 -2.32 -0.83
C GLU A 119 17.84 -2.45 -2.35
N ASP A 120 19.01 -2.63 -2.97
CA ASP A 120 19.12 -2.99 -4.39
C ASP A 120 18.98 -4.51 -4.60
N GLU A 121 19.13 -4.95 -5.85
CA GLU A 121 19.02 -6.38 -6.21
C GLU A 121 20.13 -7.25 -5.62
N ASP A 122 21.25 -6.66 -5.21
CA ASP A 122 22.38 -7.34 -4.56
C ASP A 122 22.25 -7.30 -3.02
N TYR A 123 21.11 -6.81 -2.53
CA TYR A 123 20.80 -6.64 -1.11
C TYR A 123 21.73 -5.66 -0.38
N THR A 124 22.29 -4.71 -1.13
CA THR A 124 23.00 -3.57 -0.56
C THR A 124 21.99 -2.53 -0.11
N LYS A 125 22.13 -2.10 1.13
CA LYS A 125 21.24 -1.09 1.71
C LYS A 125 21.36 0.24 0.96
N ILE A 126 20.22 0.81 0.56
CA ILE A 126 20.12 2.15 -0.02
C ILE A 126 19.73 3.16 1.07
N ASN A 127 18.60 2.93 1.75
CA ASN A 127 18.09 3.81 2.80
C ASN A 127 17.40 3.03 3.92
N GLU A 128 17.43 3.58 5.13
CA GLU A 128 16.55 3.24 6.23
C GLU A 128 15.63 4.43 6.53
N TYR A 129 14.34 4.15 6.68
CA TYR A 129 13.34 5.18 6.98
C TYR A 129 12.92 5.01 8.45
N HIS A 130 13.53 5.84 9.31
CA HIS A 130 13.19 5.92 10.72
C HIS A 130 12.22 7.10 10.92
N GLU A 131 10.96 6.75 11.11
CA GLU A 131 9.89 7.71 11.36
C GLU A 131 9.51 7.63 12.84
N GLU A 132 9.20 8.76 13.45
CA GLU A 132 8.84 8.79 14.86
C GLU A 132 7.61 7.92 15.14
N GLY A 133 7.77 6.93 16.01
CA GLY A 133 6.67 6.07 16.43
C GLY A 133 5.66 6.80 17.31
N PHE A 134 4.44 6.28 17.41
CA PHE A 134 3.43 6.77 18.34
C PHE A 134 2.62 5.63 18.96
N GLU A 135 2.26 5.79 20.24
CA GLU A 135 1.62 4.72 20.99
C GLU A 135 0.16 4.48 20.59
N SER A 136 -0.61 5.51 20.33
CA SER A 136 -1.98 5.37 19.86
C SER A 136 -2.57 6.67 19.32
N MET A 137 -3.20 6.58 18.15
CA MET A 137 -3.97 7.67 17.55
C MET A 137 -5.28 7.15 16.96
N TYR A 138 -6.31 8.00 16.86
CA TYR A 138 -7.44 7.72 15.98
C TYR A 138 -7.00 7.76 14.52
N GLY A 139 -7.63 6.95 13.67
CA GLY A 139 -7.22 6.75 12.28
C GLY A 139 -7.08 8.02 11.46
N TYR A 140 -7.96 9.00 11.66
CA TYR A 140 -7.86 10.29 10.97
C TYR A 140 -6.63 11.12 11.40
N ASP A 141 -6.27 11.13 12.70
CA ASP A 141 -5.04 11.80 13.19
C ASP A 141 -3.81 11.02 12.75
N ALA A 142 -3.86 9.69 12.87
CA ALA A 142 -2.80 8.81 12.39
C ALA A 142 -2.57 8.98 10.88
N PHE A 143 -3.60 9.05 10.06
CA PHE A 143 -3.45 9.29 8.63
C PHE A 143 -2.78 10.63 8.34
N LYS A 144 -3.17 11.68 9.04
CA LYS A 144 -2.55 13.01 8.89
C LYS A 144 -1.05 12.96 9.25
N ASN A 145 -0.69 12.26 10.31
CA ASN A 145 0.69 12.06 10.74
C ASN A 145 1.46 11.22 9.71
N LEU A 146 0.96 10.02 9.42
CA LEU A 146 1.61 9.05 8.51
C LEU A 146 1.72 9.54 7.07
N SER A 147 0.84 10.45 6.60
CA SER A 147 0.92 11.00 5.25
C SER A 147 2.14 11.91 5.02
N SER A 148 2.86 12.29 6.07
CA SER A 148 4.17 12.94 5.98
C SER A 148 5.33 11.94 5.90
N TYR A 149 5.09 10.66 6.19
CA TYR A 149 6.07 9.60 6.16
C TYR A 149 6.31 9.08 4.73
N HIS A 150 7.44 8.41 4.54
CA HIS A 150 7.68 7.64 3.33
C HIS A 150 6.77 6.40 3.31
N PHE A 151 6.33 5.98 2.14
CA PHE A 151 5.59 4.74 1.95
C PHE A 151 4.31 4.62 2.81
N VAL A 152 3.43 5.64 2.79
CA VAL A 152 2.15 5.57 3.51
C VAL A 152 1.12 4.67 2.82
N GLU A 153 1.14 4.58 1.47
CA GLU A 153 0.15 3.81 0.72
C GLU A 153 0.40 2.30 0.68
N PRO A 154 1.66 1.78 0.61
CA PRO A 154 1.87 0.36 0.44
C PRO A 154 1.28 -0.49 1.56
N ALA A 155 0.52 -1.54 1.19
CA ALA A 155 -0.15 -2.42 2.15
C ALA A 155 0.82 -3.18 3.05
N TRP A 156 2.02 -3.44 2.58
CA TRP A 156 3.06 -4.17 3.30
C TRP A 156 3.73 -3.40 4.44
N CYS A 157 3.38 -2.12 4.64
CA CYS A 157 3.84 -1.33 5.79
C CYS A 157 3.09 -1.63 7.10
N TYR A 158 2.04 -2.45 7.07
CA TYR A 158 1.06 -2.50 8.15
C TYR A 158 0.73 -3.91 8.61
N VAL A 159 0.50 -4.03 9.91
CA VAL A 159 -0.23 -5.13 10.53
C VAL A 159 -1.67 -4.67 10.75
N ILE A 160 -2.64 -5.36 10.18
CA ILE A 160 -4.05 -4.94 10.18
C ILE A 160 -4.88 -6.00 10.89
N ARG A 161 -5.74 -5.59 11.84
CA ARG A 161 -6.68 -6.49 12.50
C ARG A 161 -7.70 -7.03 11.48
N LYS A 162 -7.74 -8.36 11.30
CA LYS A 162 -8.55 -9.00 10.27
C LYS A 162 -10.04 -8.69 10.40
N ASN A 163 -10.61 -8.78 11.62
CA ASN A 163 -12.03 -8.46 11.81
C ASN A 163 -12.35 -7.01 11.43
N TYR A 164 -11.49 -6.06 11.81
CA TYR A 164 -11.61 -4.67 11.38
C TYR A 164 -11.64 -4.55 9.84
N TYR A 165 -10.74 -5.27 9.15
CA TYR A 165 -10.66 -5.27 7.69
C TYR A 165 -11.95 -5.82 7.05
N ILE A 166 -12.45 -6.95 7.56
CA ILE A 166 -13.63 -7.64 7.00
C ILE A 166 -14.93 -6.89 7.30
N GLU A 167 -15.15 -6.44 8.54
CA GLU A 167 -16.35 -5.71 8.98
C GLU A 167 -16.55 -4.42 8.17
N ASN A 168 -15.45 -3.78 7.77
CA ASN A 168 -15.47 -2.59 6.92
C ASN A 168 -15.53 -2.91 5.42
N LYS A 169 -15.58 -4.18 5.04
CA LYS A 169 -15.65 -4.64 3.65
C LYS A 169 -14.50 -4.12 2.78
N PHE A 170 -13.31 -3.98 3.36
CA PHE A 170 -12.12 -3.56 2.63
C PHE A 170 -11.71 -4.64 1.63
N SER A 171 -11.31 -4.22 0.44
CA SER A 171 -10.91 -5.13 -0.64
C SER A 171 -10.13 -4.36 -1.68
N PHE A 172 -9.07 -4.96 -2.20
CA PHE A 172 -8.32 -4.40 -3.33
C PHE A 172 -9.14 -4.50 -4.61
N LYS A 173 -9.14 -3.45 -5.42
CA LYS A 173 -9.88 -3.37 -6.68
C LYS A 173 -9.19 -4.20 -7.76
N LYS A 174 -9.92 -5.09 -8.43
CA LYS A 174 -9.40 -5.92 -9.53
C LYS A 174 -8.98 -5.06 -10.73
N GLY A 175 -7.83 -5.41 -11.35
CA GLY A 175 -7.41 -4.92 -12.66
C GLY A 175 -6.90 -3.48 -12.72
N VAL A 176 -6.59 -2.88 -11.57
CA VAL A 176 -6.01 -1.53 -11.47
C VAL A 176 -4.56 -1.57 -11.01
N TYR A 177 -3.78 -0.61 -11.46
CA TYR A 177 -2.48 -0.27 -10.86
C TYR A 177 -2.66 0.66 -9.66
N HIS A 178 -1.67 0.70 -8.76
CA HIS A 178 -1.72 1.49 -7.52
C HIS A 178 -2.96 1.14 -6.68
N GLU A 179 -3.27 -0.14 -6.57
CA GLU A 179 -4.41 -0.67 -5.82
C GLU A 179 -4.35 -0.25 -4.34
N ASP A 180 -3.14 -0.08 -3.81
CA ASP A 180 -2.88 0.37 -2.45
C ASP A 180 -3.37 1.82 -2.24
N PHE A 181 -3.11 2.72 -3.20
CA PHE A 181 -3.61 4.10 -3.16
C PHE A 181 -5.14 4.14 -2.99
N GLY A 182 -5.85 3.26 -3.66
CA GLY A 182 -7.32 3.21 -3.61
C GLY A 182 -7.89 2.62 -2.32
N LEU A 183 -7.07 2.05 -1.46
CA LEU A 183 -7.53 1.31 -0.28
C LEU A 183 -6.86 1.75 1.03
N ILE A 184 -5.54 1.70 1.12
CA ILE A 184 -4.81 1.83 2.38
C ILE A 184 -5.01 3.17 3.08
N PRO A 185 -5.00 4.33 2.40
CA PRO A 185 -5.34 5.60 3.03
C PRO A 185 -6.70 5.57 3.76
N TYR A 186 -7.69 4.91 3.16
CA TYR A 186 -9.01 4.77 3.76
C TYR A 186 -9.03 3.75 4.91
N VAL A 187 -8.28 2.65 4.79
CA VAL A 187 -8.09 1.67 5.88
C VAL A 187 -7.52 2.38 7.11
N ILE A 188 -6.47 3.19 6.94
CA ILE A 188 -5.88 3.94 8.06
C ILE A 188 -6.87 4.95 8.63
N TYR A 189 -7.46 5.77 7.77
CA TYR A 189 -8.34 6.87 8.17
C TYR A 189 -9.54 6.40 9.02
N LYS A 190 -10.09 5.24 8.72
CA LYS A 190 -11.29 4.70 9.39
C LYS A 190 -10.98 3.98 10.70
N ALA A 191 -9.73 3.66 10.99
CA ALA A 191 -9.34 2.92 12.18
C ALA A 191 -9.65 3.70 13.48
N ARG A 192 -10.01 2.97 14.52
CA ARG A 192 -10.23 3.56 15.85
C ARG A 192 -8.94 3.67 16.64
N LYS A 193 -8.00 2.74 16.41
CA LYS A 193 -6.73 2.70 17.13
C LYS A 193 -5.60 2.30 16.18
N VAL A 194 -4.70 3.24 15.91
CA VAL A 194 -3.50 3.06 15.08
C VAL A 194 -2.27 3.31 15.93
N LYS A 195 -1.26 2.47 15.77
CA LYS A 195 0.07 2.61 16.37
C LYS A 195 1.15 2.67 15.30
N SER A 196 2.29 3.26 15.63
CA SER A 196 3.50 3.19 14.83
C SER A 196 4.70 2.90 15.71
N ILE A 197 5.58 1.99 15.30
CA ILE A 197 6.80 1.63 16.00
C ILE A 197 8.02 1.98 15.16
N ASP A 198 9.06 2.51 15.79
CA ASP A 198 10.37 2.73 15.16
C ASP A 198 11.16 1.40 15.15
N PHE A 199 10.76 0.51 14.26
CA PHE A 199 11.42 -0.76 14.03
C PHE A 199 11.39 -1.09 12.54
N ILE A 200 12.56 -1.31 11.92
CA ILE A 200 12.64 -1.73 10.52
C ILE A 200 12.19 -3.18 10.42
N GLY A 201 10.95 -3.34 9.96
CA GLY A 201 10.29 -4.63 9.82
C GLY A 201 10.30 -5.17 8.39
N TYR A 202 10.45 -4.31 7.37
CA TYR A 202 10.33 -4.64 5.96
C TYR A 202 11.50 -4.12 5.15
N TYR A 203 11.97 -4.93 4.20
CA TYR A 203 13.06 -4.62 3.28
C TYR A 203 12.53 -4.67 1.85
N TYR A 204 12.34 -3.48 1.27
CA TYR A 204 11.85 -3.29 -0.09
C TYR A 204 13.00 -3.35 -1.08
N ILE A 205 12.95 -4.29 -2.04
CA ILE A 205 13.99 -4.49 -3.05
C ILE A 205 13.70 -3.65 -4.29
N GLN A 206 14.56 -2.67 -4.54
CA GLN A 206 14.50 -1.85 -5.75
C GLN A 206 15.13 -2.60 -6.93
N ARG A 207 14.30 -3.20 -7.78
CA ARG A 207 14.76 -4.02 -8.90
C ARG A 207 14.43 -3.42 -10.26
N ASN A 208 15.27 -3.76 -11.24
CA ASN A 208 14.99 -3.49 -12.64
C ASN A 208 13.78 -4.30 -13.11
N GLY A 209 12.86 -3.66 -13.85
CA GLY A 209 11.65 -4.32 -14.33
C GLY A 209 10.51 -4.46 -13.31
N SER A 210 10.63 -3.86 -12.13
CA SER A 210 9.50 -3.75 -11.20
C SER A 210 8.32 -3.00 -11.86
N ILE A 211 7.11 -3.21 -11.33
CA ILE A 211 5.93 -2.46 -11.80
C ILE A 211 6.19 -0.95 -11.77
N MET A 212 6.98 -0.46 -10.80
CA MET A 212 7.31 0.95 -10.65
C MET A 212 8.33 1.45 -11.68
N ASN A 213 9.30 0.62 -12.08
CA ASN A 213 10.43 0.98 -12.95
C ASN A 213 10.24 0.56 -14.42
N ASN A 214 9.01 0.35 -14.88
CA ASN A 214 8.75 -0.09 -16.24
C ASN A 214 8.63 1.10 -17.21
N ASN A 215 9.47 1.14 -18.24
CA ASN A 215 9.52 2.18 -19.27
C ASN A 215 8.38 2.11 -20.31
N ASP A 216 7.40 1.20 -20.14
CA ASP A 216 6.26 1.11 -21.03
C ASP A 216 5.29 2.29 -20.81
N TYR A 217 5.29 3.23 -21.74
CA TYR A 217 4.44 4.42 -21.66
C TYR A 217 2.94 4.09 -21.62
N LYS A 218 2.48 3.00 -22.24
CA LYS A 218 1.07 2.58 -22.17
C LYS A 218 0.69 2.23 -20.74
N LYS A 219 1.60 1.56 -20.01
CA LYS A 219 1.39 1.28 -18.59
C LYS A 219 1.39 2.56 -17.74
N THR A 220 2.25 3.53 -18.07
CA THR A 220 2.25 4.85 -17.38
C THR A 220 0.91 5.55 -17.54
N VAL A 221 0.35 5.58 -18.76
CA VAL A 221 -0.97 6.14 -19.02
C VAL A 221 -2.04 5.39 -18.20
N LYS A 222 -2.03 4.04 -18.28
CA LYS A 222 -3.00 3.23 -17.51
C LYS A 222 -2.91 3.50 -16.01
N LYS A 223 -1.72 3.55 -15.42
CA LYS A 223 -1.50 3.87 -13.99
C LYS A 223 -2.15 5.20 -13.59
N ALA A 224 -1.98 6.25 -14.40
CA ALA A 224 -2.57 7.55 -14.12
C ALA A 224 -4.11 7.50 -14.12
N PHE A 225 -4.70 6.85 -15.13
CA PHE A 225 -6.16 6.75 -15.22
C PHE A 225 -6.75 5.79 -14.17
N ASP A 226 -6.07 4.71 -13.82
CA ASP A 226 -6.47 3.80 -12.75
C ASP A 226 -6.50 4.53 -11.38
N MET A 227 -5.51 5.37 -11.09
CA MET A 227 -5.54 6.23 -9.89
C MET A 227 -6.72 7.20 -9.89
N LEU A 228 -7.08 7.73 -11.07
CA LEU A 228 -8.23 8.62 -11.18
C LEU A 228 -9.55 7.91 -10.93
N GLU A 229 -9.69 6.66 -11.39
CA GLU A 229 -10.83 5.81 -11.07
C GLU A 229 -10.93 5.49 -9.57
N GLN A 230 -9.80 5.23 -8.93
CA GLN A 230 -9.75 4.99 -7.49
C GLN A 230 -10.06 6.27 -6.69
N TYR A 231 -9.59 7.44 -7.17
CA TYR A 231 -9.97 8.73 -6.60
C TYR A 231 -11.49 8.93 -6.55
N LYS A 232 -12.23 8.54 -7.60
CA LYS A 232 -13.71 8.65 -7.61
C LYS A 232 -14.32 7.87 -6.44
N THR A 233 -13.85 6.67 -6.20
CA THR A 233 -14.31 5.82 -5.08
C THR A 233 -13.96 6.44 -3.73
N MET A 234 -12.70 6.85 -3.54
CA MET A 234 -12.24 7.44 -2.28
C MET A 234 -12.92 8.78 -1.96
N ARG A 235 -13.24 9.58 -2.99
CA ARG A 235 -14.02 10.81 -2.82
C ARG A 235 -15.44 10.54 -2.32
N LEU A 236 -16.08 9.46 -2.74
CA LEU A 236 -17.39 9.05 -2.21
C LEU A 236 -17.29 8.69 -0.73
N PHE A 237 -16.24 7.98 -0.31
CA PHE A 237 -15.98 7.70 1.09
C PHE A 237 -15.79 8.99 1.90
N ALA A 238 -14.98 9.92 1.41
CA ALA A 238 -14.74 11.19 2.07
C ALA A 238 -16.04 12.00 2.30
N LYS A 239 -17.00 11.96 1.36
CA LYS A 239 -18.28 12.62 1.50
C LYS A 239 -19.20 12.04 2.57
N ASN A 240 -19.06 10.74 2.84
CA ASN A 240 -19.89 9.99 3.78
C ASN A 240 -19.35 10.00 5.22
N ILE A 241 -18.18 10.57 5.43
CA ILE A 241 -17.57 10.69 6.75
C ILE A 241 -18.17 11.89 7.47
N ASN A 242 -18.52 11.73 8.75
CA ASN A 242 -19.19 12.75 9.54
C ASN A 242 -18.25 13.94 9.84
N ARG A 243 -18.54 15.12 9.30
CA ARG A 243 -17.68 16.32 9.19
C ARG A 243 -17.43 17.08 10.50
N LYS A 244 -17.21 16.42 11.63
CA LYS A 244 -17.09 17.13 12.92
C LYS A 244 -15.80 17.98 13.09
N ASN A 245 -14.70 17.74 12.34
CA ASN A 245 -13.39 18.33 12.67
C ASN A 245 -12.53 18.87 11.49
N ASN A 246 -13.06 19.19 10.30
CA ASN A 246 -12.27 19.63 9.12
C ASN A 246 -11.19 18.63 8.64
N LEU A 247 -11.19 17.41 9.15
CA LEU A 247 -10.19 16.36 8.85
C LEU A 247 -10.45 15.71 7.49
N ASP A 248 -11.72 15.72 7.06
CA ASP A 248 -12.14 15.28 5.73
C ASP A 248 -11.45 16.06 4.63
N ASP A 249 -11.21 17.36 4.87
CA ASP A 249 -10.52 18.23 3.93
C ASP A 249 -9.06 17.82 3.75
N TYR A 250 -8.41 17.27 4.80
CA TYR A 250 -7.03 16.80 4.70
C TYR A 250 -6.95 15.53 3.85
N PHE A 251 -7.81 14.54 4.13
CA PHE A 251 -7.89 13.31 3.34
C PHE A 251 -8.20 13.61 1.87
N LEU A 252 -9.22 14.44 1.62
CA LEU A 252 -9.58 14.84 0.28
C LEU A 252 -8.43 15.59 -0.42
N SER A 253 -7.71 16.43 0.32
CA SER A 253 -6.54 17.14 -0.22
C SER A 253 -5.40 16.18 -0.59
N TYR A 254 -5.14 15.18 0.24
CA TYR A 254 -4.13 14.16 -0.02
C TYR A 254 -4.43 13.41 -1.33
N ILE A 255 -5.62 12.81 -1.46
CA ILE A 255 -5.99 12.05 -2.66
C ILE A 255 -6.09 12.94 -3.90
N SER A 256 -6.50 14.21 -3.75
CA SER A 256 -6.55 15.17 -4.86
C SER A 256 -5.14 15.50 -5.38
N ASN A 257 -4.20 15.78 -4.47
CA ASN A 257 -2.81 16.05 -4.85
C ASN A 257 -2.15 14.83 -5.52
N SER A 258 -2.39 13.63 -5.00
CA SER A 258 -1.83 12.39 -5.56
C SER A 258 -2.22 12.19 -7.04
N VAL A 259 -3.49 12.44 -7.41
CA VAL A 259 -3.91 12.32 -8.82
C VAL A 259 -3.48 13.53 -9.67
N ILE A 260 -3.40 14.75 -9.11
CA ILE A 260 -2.95 15.92 -9.87
C ILE A 260 -1.50 15.77 -10.33
N VAL A 261 -0.61 15.28 -9.46
CA VAL A 261 0.82 15.14 -9.81
C VAL A 261 1.07 14.08 -10.88
N LYS A 262 0.18 13.10 -11.05
CA LYS A 262 0.26 12.10 -12.12
C LYS A 262 0.22 12.70 -13.53
N ALA A 263 -0.37 13.87 -13.69
CA ALA A 263 -0.34 14.59 -14.96
C ALA A 263 1.10 14.90 -15.47
N ARG A 264 2.11 14.87 -14.58
CA ARG A 264 3.54 15.06 -14.98
C ARG A 264 4.05 13.94 -15.87
N GLU A 265 3.61 12.73 -15.61
CA GLU A 265 4.08 11.52 -16.27
C GLU A 265 3.50 11.36 -17.68
N LEU A 266 2.47 12.16 -18.03
CA LEU A 266 1.74 12.04 -19.28
C LEU A 266 2.27 12.98 -20.39
N LYS A 267 2.30 12.49 -21.65
CA LYS A 267 2.61 13.27 -22.85
C LYS A 267 1.44 14.18 -23.22
N LYS A 268 1.64 15.07 -24.21
CA LYS A 268 0.76 16.19 -24.51
C LYS A 268 -0.71 15.81 -24.68
N ASP A 269 -1.01 14.77 -25.44
CA ASP A 269 -2.39 14.41 -25.78
C ASP A 269 -3.11 13.71 -24.63
N GLU A 270 -2.51 12.69 -24.03
CA GLU A 270 -3.06 12.00 -22.87
C GLU A 270 -3.16 12.95 -21.66
N LYS A 271 -2.17 13.83 -21.50
CA LYS A 271 -2.21 14.88 -20.45
C LYS A 271 -3.42 15.80 -20.61
N LYS A 272 -3.75 16.21 -21.83
CA LYS A 272 -4.92 17.07 -22.12
C LYS A 272 -6.22 16.33 -21.71
N VAL A 273 -6.34 15.08 -22.10
CA VAL A 273 -7.50 14.24 -21.71
C VAL A 273 -7.58 14.10 -20.19
N TYR A 274 -6.47 13.75 -19.56
CA TYR A 274 -6.39 13.57 -18.11
C TYR A 274 -6.77 14.84 -17.33
N ILE A 275 -6.26 16.01 -17.76
CA ILE A 275 -6.59 17.31 -17.16
C ILE A 275 -8.09 17.62 -17.29
N ASN A 276 -8.71 17.28 -18.42
CA ASN A 276 -10.14 17.46 -18.60
C ASN A 276 -10.94 16.60 -17.62
N GLU A 277 -10.51 15.34 -17.38
CA GLU A 277 -11.14 14.48 -16.37
C GLU A 277 -10.94 15.02 -14.95
N LEU A 278 -9.75 15.54 -14.58
CA LEU A 278 -9.54 16.22 -13.30
C LEU A 278 -10.51 17.39 -13.10
N LYS A 279 -10.76 18.18 -14.15
CA LYS A 279 -11.73 19.31 -14.12
C LYS A 279 -13.16 18.81 -13.95
N LYS A 280 -13.62 17.84 -14.73
CA LYS A 280 -14.95 17.24 -14.63
C LYS A 280 -15.24 16.69 -13.22
N LEU A 281 -14.22 16.09 -12.59
CA LEU A 281 -14.31 15.55 -11.25
C LEU A 281 -14.15 16.63 -10.15
N ASN A 282 -13.94 17.89 -10.50
CA ASN A 282 -13.67 18.99 -9.55
C ASN A 282 -12.54 18.63 -8.55
N VAL A 283 -11.47 17.95 -9.02
CA VAL A 283 -10.37 17.49 -8.17
C VAL A 283 -9.69 18.65 -7.47
N PHE A 284 -9.53 19.78 -8.16
CA PHE A 284 -8.86 20.97 -7.64
C PHE A 284 -9.58 21.60 -6.42
N ASP A 285 -10.87 21.35 -6.26
CA ASP A 285 -11.63 21.85 -5.11
C ASP A 285 -11.30 21.12 -3.82
N GLY A 286 -10.84 19.85 -3.93
CA GLY A 286 -10.38 19.07 -2.79
C GLY A 286 -9.06 19.55 -2.17
N VAL A 287 -8.28 20.38 -2.86
CA VAL A 287 -6.97 20.83 -2.35
C VAL A 287 -7.12 21.88 -1.25
N LEU A 288 -6.53 21.62 -0.08
CA LEU A 288 -6.53 22.53 1.07
C LEU A 288 -5.78 23.84 0.80
N VAL A 289 -6.35 24.94 1.30
CA VAL A 289 -5.84 26.30 1.10
C VAL A 289 -5.79 27.10 2.43
N ASN A 290 -5.01 26.64 3.36
CA ASN A 290 -4.85 27.27 4.67
C ASN A 290 -3.78 28.39 4.74
N THR A 291 -3.06 28.66 3.66
CA THR A 291 -2.05 29.74 3.57
C THR A 291 -2.19 30.53 2.26
N LYS A 292 -1.65 31.77 2.22
CA LYS A 292 -1.59 32.59 0.98
C LYS A 292 -0.87 31.86 -0.16
N ILE A 293 0.22 31.17 0.15
CA ILE A 293 0.99 30.36 -0.83
C ILE A 293 0.15 29.21 -1.38
N ARG A 294 -0.61 28.49 -0.53
CA ARG A 294 -1.49 27.41 -0.98
C ARG A 294 -2.67 27.94 -1.80
N ARG A 295 -3.20 29.13 -1.49
CA ARG A 295 -4.22 29.79 -2.33
C ARG A 295 -3.69 30.10 -3.73
N PHE A 296 -2.48 30.63 -3.83
CA PHE A 296 -1.81 30.88 -5.11
C PHE A 296 -1.53 29.57 -5.86
N LYS A 297 -1.03 28.54 -5.20
CA LYS A 297 -0.86 27.20 -5.80
C LYS A 297 -2.17 26.65 -6.34
N LYS A 298 -3.26 26.73 -5.60
CA LYS A 298 -4.60 26.28 -6.06
C LYS A 298 -5.10 27.10 -7.26
N TYR A 299 -4.86 28.40 -7.26
CA TYR A 299 -5.15 29.24 -8.42
C TYR A 299 -4.40 28.78 -9.66
N LEU A 300 -3.08 28.54 -9.54
CA LEU A 300 -2.28 28.01 -10.65
C LEU A 300 -2.77 26.65 -11.12
N MET A 301 -3.13 25.74 -10.21
CA MET A 301 -3.70 24.43 -10.57
C MET A 301 -4.95 24.58 -11.45
N LYS A 302 -5.86 25.48 -11.10
CA LYS A 302 -7.12 25.70 -11.84
C LYS A 302 -6.92 26.35 -13.20
N HIS A 303 -6.03 27.33 -13.29
CA HIS A 303 -5.90 28.19 -14.47
C HIS A 303 -4.70 27.85 -15.35
N ASN A 304 -3.60 27.36 -14.78
CA ASN A 304 -2.40 26.98 -15.52
C ASN A 304 -1.69 25.78 -14.85
N LEU A 305 -2.29 24.60 -14.97
CA LEU A 305 -1.75 23.38 -14.37
C LEU A 305 -0.34 23.05 -14.86
N ASN A 306 -0.01 23.35 -16.12
CA ASN A 306 1.32 23.10 -16.64
C ASN A 306 2.40 23.92 -15.92
N LEU A 307 2.10 25.19 -15.61
CA LEU A 307 2.99 26.05 -14.82
C LEU A 307 3.11 25.54 -13.39
N TYR A 308 1.97 25.19 -12.78
CA TYR A 308 1.96 24.58 -11.44
C TYR A 308 2.86 23.35 -11.36
N LEU A 309 2.70 22.40 -12.30
CA LEU A 309 3.48 21.15 -12.33
C LEU A 309 4.98 21.37 -12.57
N LYS A 310 5.40 22.51 -13.11
CA LYS A 310 6.82 22.88 -13.25
C LYS A 310 7.40 23.52 -11.98
N VAL A 311 6.59 24.27 -11.25
CA VAL A 311 7.03 25.07 -10.10
C VAL A 311 7.02 24.28 -8.79
N VAL A 312 6.10 23.34 -8.65
CA VAL A 312 6.00 22.49 -7.45
C VAL A 312 6.79 21.21 -7.69
N ARG A 313 7.97 21.14 -7.13
CA ARG A 313 8.77 19.91 -7.04
C ARG A 313 8.33 19.08 -5.86
#